data_2e6bf48e9d4309efb3763ea46b9743f9
#
_entry.id   2e6bf48e9d4309efb3763ea46b9743f9
#
_cell.length_a   1.000
_cell.length_b   1.000
_cell.length_c   1.000
_cell.angle_alpha   90.00
_cell.angle_beta   90.00
_cell.angle_gamma   90.00
#
_symmetry.space_group_name_H-M   'P 1'
#
loop_
_entity.id
_entity.type
_entity.pdbx_description
1 polymer ?
#
loop_
_entity_poly.entity_id
_entity_poly.type
_entity_poly.pdbx_seq_one_letter_code
_entity_poly.pdbx_strand_id
1 'polypeptide(L)' 'LFRSDKIKTLCREATRRGFELSESVAQFLINRSARNMHDLHGLLDKLDQASLIAQRKITIPFIKSTLNW' A
#
# COMPACT_ATOMS: atom_id res chain seq x y z
N LEU A 1 -4.06 -18.77 3.05
CA LEU A 1 -3.77 -18.99 1.64
C LEU A 1 -4.26 -17.85 0.78
N PHE A 2 -5.57 -17.62 0.84
CA PHE A 2 -6.17 -16.64 -0.05
C PHE A 2 -5.82 -15.21 0.31
N ARG A 3 -5.61 -14.96 1.59
CA ARG A 3 -5.17 -13.64 2.03
C ARG A 3 -3.79 -13.31 1.49
N SER A 4 -2.96 -14.35 1.36
CA SER A 4 -1.62 -14.17 0.85
C SER A 4 -1.60 -13.67 -0.59
N ASP A 5 -2.59 -14.04 -1.37
CA ASP A 5 -2.64 -13.62 -2.77
C ASP A 5 -2.79 -12.11 -2.89
N LYS A 6 -3.69 -11.51 -2.10
CA LYS A 6 -3.87 -10.07 -2.13
C LYS A 6 -2.63 -9.36 -1.62
N ILE A 7 -2.04 -9.86 -0.55
CA ILE A 7 -0.84 -9.25 0.01
C ILE A 7 0.30 -9.31 -1.00
N LYS A 8 0.49 -10.48 -1.61
CA LYS A 8 1.53 -10.64 -2.62
C LYS A 8 1.32 -9.73 -3.81
N THR A 9 0.08 -9.60 -4.25
CA THR A 9 -0.25 -8.74 -5.38
C THR A 9 0.09 -7.29 -5.05
N LEU A 10 -0.28 -6.82 -3.87
CA LEU A 10 0.03 -5.46 -3.46
C LEU A 10 1.52 -5.22 -3.37
N CYS A 11 2.24 -6.15 -2.77
CA CYS A 11 3.69 -6.02 -2.65
C CYS A 11 4.36 -5.99 -4.01
N ARG A 12 3.88 -6.83 -4.93
CA ARG A 12 4.42 -6.87 -6.28
C ARG A 12 4.15 -5.56 -7.01
N GLU A 13 2.94 -5.02 -6.89
CA GLU A 13 2.62 -3.75 -7.52
C GLU A 13 3.46 -2.62 -6.96
N ALA A 14 3.68 -2.61 -5.66
CA ALA A 14 4.52 -1.60 -5.03
C ALA A 14 5.96 -1.68 -5.57
N THR A 15 6.48 -2.89 -5.67
CA THR A 15 7.83 -3.08 -6.21
C THR A 15 7.92 -2.61 -7.65
N ARG A 16 6.89 -2.90 -8.42
CA ARG A 16 6.84 -2.46 -9.82
C ARG A 16 6.84 -0.95 -9.93
N ARG A 17 6.20 -0.28 -8.99
CA ARG A 17 6.15 1.19 -8.96
C ARG A 17 7.42 1.81 -8.38
N GLY A 18 8.28 1.00 -7.78
CA GLY A 18 9.56 1.46 -7.27
C GLY A 18 9.63 1.76 -5.79
N PHE A 19 8.68 1.27 -5.01
CA PHE A 19 8.77 1.42 -3.57
C PHE A 19 8.52 0.09 -2.87
N GLU A 20 8.94 0.02 -1.62
CA GLU A 20 8.80 -1.19 -0.82
C GLU A 20 7.52 -1.15 0.00
N LEU A 21 6.83 -2.28 0.04
CA LEU A 21 5.62 -2.44 0.84
C LEU A 21 5.75 -3.75 1.60
N SER A 22 5.80 -3.68 2.93
CA SER A 22 5.88 -4.87 3.74
C SER A 22 4.53 -5.56 3.82
N GLU A 23 4.56 -6.84 4.22
CA GLU A 23 3.32 -7.59 4.37
C GLU A 23 2.40 -6.98 5.41
N SER A 24 2.97 -6.48 6.51
CA SER A 24 2.17 -5.83 7.55
C SER A 24 1.46 -4.60 7.01
N VAL A 25 2.14 -3.80 6.23
CA VAL A 25 1.56 -2.61 5.64
C VAL A 25 0.50 -2.98 4.62
N ALA A 26 0.77 -3.99 3.79
CA ALA A 26 -0.20 -4.46 2.82
C ALA A 26 -1.47 -4.96 3.51
N GLN A 27 -1.30 -5.72 4.59
CA GLN A 27 -2.43 -6.22 5.36
C GLN A 27 -3.24 -5.08 5.94
N PHE A 28 -2.56 -4.06 6.44
CA PHE A 28 -3.21 -2.88 6.99
C PHE A 28 -4.07 -2.19 5.92
N LEU A 29 -3.52 -2.02 4.73
CA LEU A 29 -4.27 -1.42 3.63
C LEU A 29 -5.49 -2.25 3.26
N ILE A 30 -5.32 -3.56 3.19
CA ILE A 30 -6.41 -4.46 2.86
C ILE A 30 -7.50 -4.39 3.91
N ASN A 31 -7.13 -4.39 5.18
CA ASN A 31 -8.11 -4.33 6.27
C ASN A 31 -8.89 -3.02 6.29
N ARG A 32 -8.25 -1.95 5.88
CA ARG A 32 -8.88 -0.63 5.92
C ARG A 32 -9.71 -0.32 4.69
N SER A 33 -9.32 -0.87 3.55
CA SER A 33 -9.88 -0.41 2.29
C SER A 33 -10.16 -1.52 1.30
N ALA A 34 -10.27 -2.75 1.74
CA ALA A 34 -10.28 -3.89 0.85
C ALA A 34 -11.65 -4.19 0.27
N ARG A 35 -12.19 -3.30 -0.51
CA ARG A 35 -13.40 -3.62 -1.22
C ARG A 35 -13.10 -4.34 -2.52
N ASN A 36 -12.09 -3.85 -3.24
CA ASN A 36 -11.65 -4.51 -4.45
C ASN A 36 -10.25 -4.04 -4.81
N MET A 37 -9.64 -4.71 -5.79
CA MET A 37 -8.28 -4.39 -6.20
C MET A 37 -8.18 -3.03 -6.86
N HIS A 38 -9.24 -2.59 -7.48
CA HIS A 38 -9.25 -1.28 -8.13
C HIS A 38 -9.02 -0.16 -7.10
N ASP A 39 -9.72 -0.24 -5.97
CA ASP A 39 -9.54 0.72 -4.89
C ASP A 39 -8.13 0.67 -4.33
N LEU A 40 -7.58 -0.54 -4.18
CA LEU A 40 -6.24 -0.71 -3.67
C LEU A 40 -5.20 -0.11 -4.60
N HIS A 41 -5.39 -0.23 -5.90
CA HIS A 41 -4.48 0.38 -6.88
C HIS A 41 -4.48 1.90 -6.76
N GLY A 42 -5.65 2.49 -6.54
CA GLY A 42 -5.74 3.93 -6.32
C GLY A 42 -4.99 4.38 -5.08
N LEU A 43 -5.08 3.58 -4.00
CA LEU A 43 -4.34 3.88 -2.79
C LEU A 43 -2.83 3.78 -3.01
N LEU A 44 -2.40 2.74 -3.72
CA LEU A 44 -0.99 2.59 -4.04
C LEU A 44 -0.47 3.77 -4.84
N ASP A 45 -1.27 4.27 -5.76
CA ASP A 45 -0.88 5.42 -6.56
C ASP A 45 -0.64 6.65 -5.69
N LYS A 46 -1.55 6.90 -4.75
CA LYS A 46 -1.40 8.01 -3.82
C LYS A 46 -0.16 7.85 -2.95
N LEU A 47 0.06 6.63 -2.45
CA LEU A 47 1.20 6.36 -1.60
C LEU A 47 2.51 6.49 -2.38
N ASP A 48 2.51 6.06 -3.64
CA ASP A 48 3.67 6.19 -4.49
C ASP A 48 4.08 7.65 -4.62
N GLN A 49 3.14 8.52 -4.93
CA GLN A 49 3.42 9.94 -5.06
C GLN A 49 3.88 10.56 -3.76
N ALA A 50 3.21 10.22 -2.67
CA ALA A 50 3.57 10.74 -1.36
C ALA A 50 4.97 10.28 -0.95
N SER A 51 5.30 9.03 -1.25
CA SER A 51 6.62 8.49 -0.94
C SER A 51 7.71 9.20 -1.71
N LEU A 52 7.46 9.52 -2.97
CA LEU A 52 8.41 10.25 -3.78
C LEU A 52 8.68 11.65 -3.21
N ILE A 53 7.63 12.33 -2.81
CA ILE A 53 7.75 13.68 -2.25
C ILE A 53 8.47 13.64 -0.91
N ALA A 54 8.08 12.73 -0.04
CA ALA A 54 8.64 12.64 1.31
C ALA A 54 9.98 11.93 1.34
N GLN A 55 10.29 11.15 0.30
CA GLN A 55 11.49 10.32 0.24
C GLN A 55 11.57 9.37 1.42
N ARG A 56 10.45 8.75 1.75
CA ARG A 56 10.35 7.86 2.90
C ARG A 56 9.77 6.52 2.49
N LYS A 57 10.10 5.51 3.30
CA LYS A 57 9.48 4.20 3.10
C LYS A 57 8.03 4.24 3.54
N ILE A 58 7.23 3.38 2.94
CA ILE A 58 5.82 3.27 3.29
C ILE A 58 5.70 2.50 4.60
N THR A 59 5.21 3.17 5.63
CA THR A 59 4.95 2.57 6.93
C THR A 59 3.50 2.85 7.34
N ILE A 60 3.03 2.16 8.37
CA ILE A 60 1.66 2.36 8.84
C ILE A 60 1.44 3.81 9.29
N PRO A 61 2.32 4.41 10.12
CA PRO A 61 2.15 5.82 10.48
C PRO A 61 2.16 6.74 9.27
N PHE A 62 2.99 6.45 8.28
CA PHE A 62 3.05 7.24 7.06
C PHE A 62 1.72 7.18 6.31
N ILE A 63 1.14 5.99 6.22
CA ILE A 63 -0.14 5.78 5.55
C ILE A 63 -1.25 6.56 6.27
N LYS A 64 -1.29 6.46 7.58
CA LYS A 64 -2.30 7.16 8.35
C LYS A 64 -2.22 8.66 8.12
N SER A 65 -1.02 9.19 8.09
CA SER A 65 -0.79 10.61 7.87
C SER A 65 -1.17 11.01 6.44
N THR A 66 -0.76 10.22 5.47
CA THR A 66 -0.99 10.53 4.05
C THR A 66 -2.46 10.43 3.68
N LEU A 67 -3.14 9.41 4.15
CA LEU A 67 -4.54 9.16 3.81
C LEU A 67 -5.51 9.72 4.84
N ASN A 68 -4.98 10.34 5.87
CA ASN A 68 -5.79 10.93 6.92
C ASN A 68 -6.67 9.88 7.62
N TRP A 69 -6.07 8.76 7.93
CA TRP A 69 -6.77 7.66 8.63
C TRP A 69 -6.55 7.68 10.14
#